data_abf73591aa351efc5e8a99289bb3152b
#
_entry.id   abf73591aa351efc5e8a99289bb3152b
#
_cell.length_a   1.000
_cell.length_b   1.000
_cell.length_c   1.000
_cell.angle_alpha   90.00
_cell.angle_beta   90.00
_cell.angle_gamma   90.00
#
_symmetry.space_group_name_H-M   'P 1'
#
loop_
_entity.id
_entity.type
_entity.pdbx_description
1 polymer ?
#
loop_
_entity_poly.entity_id
_entity_poly.type
_entity_poly.pdbx_seq_one_letter_code
_entity_poly.pdbx_strand_id
1 'polypeptide(L)' 'MVNKIYHIQWLDAWCQSAGWEEPPKQDGVLCQTVGFFVSESKEMLTLAGSYDGAKYYQQMMSIPKANIKSKKLIGK' A
#
# COMPACT_ATOMS: atom_id res chain seq x y z
N MET A 1 2.89 -17.51 -14.99
CA MET A 1 2.10 -17.10 -13.81
C MET A 1 1.70 -15.65 -13.93
N VAL A 2 0.49 -15.34 -13.59
CA VAL A 2 -0.06 -14.00 -13.74
C VAL A 2 -0.03 -13.30 -12.39
N ASN A 3 0.54 -12.10 -12.33
CA ASN A 3 0.54 -11.32 -11.12
C ASN A 3 -0.65 -10.38 -11.09
N LYS A 4 -1.24 -10.27 -9.92
CA LYS A 4 -2.35 -9.36 -9.71
C LYS A 4 -1.83 -7.97 -9.42
N ILE A 5 -2.50 -6.98 -9.98
CA ILE A 5 -2.20 -5.57 -9.73
C ILE A 5 -3.40 -4.97 -9.04
N TYR A 6 -3.16 -4.33 -7.91
CA TYR A 6 -4.21 -3.74 -7.10
C TYR A 6 -4.09 -2.24 -7.00
N HIS A 7 -5.22 -1.59 -6.92
CA HIS A 7 -5.36 -0.20 -6.51
C HIS A 7 -5.93 -0.21 -5.09
N ILE A 8 -5.18 0.37 -4.16
CA ILE A 8 -5.52 0.38 -2.75
C ILE A 8 -5.74 1.82 -2.30
N GLN A 9 -6.88 2.08 -1.66
CA GLN A 9 -7.10 3.32 -0.93
C GLN A 9 -6.98 3.02 0.55
N TRP A 10 -6.14 3.76 1.25
CA TRP A 10 -5.86 3.46 2.64
C TRP A 10 -5.53 4.74 3.41
N LEU A 11 -5.73 4.69 4.73
CA LEU A 11 -5.43 5.82 5.61
C LEU A 11 -4.04 5.68 6.18
N ASP A 12 -3.24 6.71 5.99
CA ASP A 12 -1.90 6.79 6.54
C ASP A 12 -1.87 7.90 7.59
N ALA A 13 -1.86 7.51 8.85
CA ALA A 13 -1.80 8.45 9.96
C ALA A 13 -0.42 9.09 10.12
N TRP A 14 0.59 8.57 9.42
CA TRP A 14 1.96 9.03 9.54
C TRP A 14 2.45 9.83 8.36
N CYS A 15 1.57 10.13 7.43
CA CYS A 15 1.91 10.88 6.23
C CYS A 15 1.97 12.37 6.54
N GLN A 16 3.03 12.80 7.21
CA GLN A 16 3.20 14.19 7.58
C GLN A 16 4.69 14.52 7.58
N SER A 17 4.99 15.80 7.43
CA SER A 17 6.37 16.22 7.37
C SER A 17 7.00 16.18 8.77
N ALA A 18 8.33 16.11 8.82
CA ALA A 18 9.09 16.19 10.04
C ALA A 18 9.16 17.64 10.50
N GLY A 19 9.34 17.82 11.80
CA GLY A 19 9.55 19.13 12.39
C GLY A 19 8.51 19.50 13.41
N TRP A 20 8.54 20.76 13.82
CA TRP A 20 7.62 21.27 14.82
C TRP A 20 6.36 21.72 14.13
N GLU A 21 5.28 20.96 14.33
CA GLU A 21 4.02 21.19 13.67
C GLU A 21 2.87 21.07 14.65
N GLU A 22 1.71 21.51 14.21
CA GLU A 22 0.49 21.24 14.96
C GLU A 22 0.25 19.73 14.98
N PRO A 23 -0.44 19.23 16.00
CA PRO A 23 -0.79 17.82 16.03
C PRO A 23 -1.51 17.41 14.75
N PRO A 24 -1.24 16.20 14.22
CA PRO A 24 -1.89 15.75 13.01
C PRO A 24 -3.38 15.56 13.22
N LYS A 25 -4.12 15.63 12.13
CA LYS A 25 -5.54 15.29 12.18
C LYS A 25 -5.68 13.82 12.49
N GLN A 26 -6.65 13.48 13.31
CA GLN A 26 -6.82 12.10 13.75
C GLN A 26 -7.33 11.19 12.66
N ASP A 27 -7.99 11.74 11.65
CA ASP A 27 -8.51 10.95 10.54
C ASP A 27 -7.44 10.55 9.53
N GLY A 28 -6.22 11.07 9.68
CA GLY A 28 -5.11 10.69 8.80
C GLY A 28 -5.24 11.25 7.41
N VAL A 29 -4.45 10.69 6.49
CA VAL A 29 -4.42 11.10 5.09
C VAL A 29 -4.81 9.90 4.23
N LEU A 30 -5.78 10.10 3.34
CA LEU A 30 -6.16 9.06 2.41
C LEU A 30 -5.11 8.97 1.30
N CYS A 31 -4.44 7.84 1.25
CA CYS A 31 -3.41 7.57 0.26
C CYS A 31 -3.92 6.58 -0.77
N GLN A 32 -3.34 6.63 -1.96
CA GLN A 32 -3.67 5.70 -3.01
C GLN A 32 -2.39 5.05 -3.52
N THR A 33 -2.41 3.74 -3.59
CA THR A 33 -1.25 2.96 -4.00
C THR A 33 -1.68 1.95 -5.06
N VAL A 34 -0.91 1.88 -6.13
CA VAL A 34 -1.09 0.86 -7.17
C VAL A 34 0.17 0.02 -7.20
N GLY A 35 0.01 -1.29 -7.19
CA GLY A 35 1.19 -2.14 -7.22
C GLY A 35 0.87 -3.60 -7.48
N PHE A 36 1.94 -4.35 -7.75
CA PHE A 36 1.86 -5.79 -7.93
C PHE A 36 1.71 -6.47 -6.58
N PHE A 37 0.80 -7.44 -6.53
CA PHE A 37 0.64 -8.23 -5.32
C PHE A 37 1.90 -9.07 -5.06
N VAL A 38 2.46 -8.95 -3.86
CA VAL A 38 3.60 -9.76 -3.44
C VAL A 38 3.15 -10.84 -2.48
N SER A 39 2.54 -10.43 -1.39
CA SER A 39 2.10 -11.36 -0.35
C SER A 39 1.15 -10.66 0.60
N GLU A 40 0.49 -11.45 1.43
CA GLU A 40 -0.31 -10.89 2.51
C GLU A 40 -0.28 -11.81 3.71
N SER A 41 -0.41 -11.21 4.87
CA SER A 41 -0.59 -11.91 6.12
C SER A 41 -1.95 -11.51 6.69
N LYS A 42 -2.22 -11.95 7.92
CA LYS A 42 -3.44 -11.57 8.59
C LYS A 42 -3.58 -10.06 8.75
N GLU A 43 -2.46 -9.36 8.94
CA GLU A 43 -2.48 -7.94 9.29
C GLU A 43 -1.95 -7.03 8.20
N MET A 44 -1.19 -7.53 7.26
CA MET A 44 -0.48 -6.71 6.28
C MET A 44 -0.73 -7.19 4.86
N LEU A 45 -0.78 -6.22 3.95
CA LEU A 45 -0.77 -6.48 2.52
C LEU A 45 0.50 -5.87 1.94
N THR A 46 1.27 -6.66 1.19
CA THR A 46 2.51 -6.17 0.58
C THR A 46 2.37 -6.10 -0.93
N LEU A 47 2.68 -4.92 -1.46
CA LEU A 47 2.68 -4.65 -2.89
C LEU A 47 4.07 -4.21 -3.32
N ALA A 48 4.35 -4.32 -4.60
CA ALA A 48 5.60 -3.85 -5.19
C ALA A 48 5.33 -2.89 -6.33
N GLY A 49 6.21 -1.91 -6.49
CA GLY A 49 6.12 -1.00 -7.62
C GLY A 49 6.65 -1.58 -8.91
N SER A 50 7.52 -2.58 -8.81
CA SER A 50 8.12 -3.23 -9.98
C SER A 50 8.24 -4.72 -9.76
N TYR A 51 8.14 -5.46 -10.82
CA TYR A 51 8.21 -6.91 -10.83
C TYR A 51 8.88 -7.36 -12.14
N ASP A 52 9.85 -8.25 -12.04
CA ASP A 52 10.61 -8.67 -13.22
C ASP A 52 9.89 -9.74 -14.07
N GLY A 53 8.71 -10.13 -13.65
CA GLY A 53 7.94 -11.13 -14.39
C GLY A 53 8.25 -12.56 -14.02
N ALA A 54 9.20 -12.79 -13.13
CA ALA A 54 9.60 -14.13 -12.74
C ALA A 54 9.63 -14.33 -11.24
N LYS A 55 10.44 -13.55 -10.53
CA LYS A 55 10.71 -13.87 -9.14
C LYS A 55 10.98 -12.63 -8.27
N TYR A 56 11.53 -11.57 -8.82
CA TYR A 56 12.05 -10.47 -8.02
C TYR A 56 11.17 -9.24 -8.11
N TYR A 57 11.06 -8.54 -6.99
CA TYR A 57 10.27 -7.33 -6.83
C TYR A 57 11.16 -6.19 -6.35
N GLN A 58 10.75 -4.97 -6.66
CA GLN A 58 11.39 -3.76 -6.15
C GLN A 58 10.34 -2.81 -5.60
N GLN A 59 10.78 -1.93 -4.71
CA GLN A 59 9.92 -0.90 -4.15
C GLN A 59 8.72 -1.51 -3.44
N MET A 60 9.00 -2.45 -2.56
CA MET A 60 7.94 -3.11 -1.79
C MET A 60 7.42 -2.19 -0.69
N MET A 61 6.11 -2.24 -0.49
CA MET A 61 5.43 -1.50 0.55
C MET A 61 4.43 -2.41 1.24
N SER A 62 4.45 -2.41 2.56
CA SER A 62 3.48 -3.16 3.34
C SER A 62 2.46 -2.20 3.95
N ILE A 63 1.18 -2.48 3.72
CA ILE A 63 0.08 -1.64 4.18
C ILE A 63 -0.71 -2.41 5.23
N PRO A 64 -0.94 -1.81 6.41
CA PRO A 64 -1.78 -2.46 7.41
C PRO A 64 -3.21 -2.65 6.88
N LYS A 65 -3.71 -3.87 6.94
CA LYS A 65 -5.05 -4.16 6.43
C LYS A 65 -6.13 -3.38 7.15
N ALA A 66 -5.93 -3.08 8.41
CA ALA A 66 -6.89 -2.29 9.18
C ALA A 66 -7.07 -0.88 8.61
N ASN A 67 -6.08 -0.37 7.89
CA ASN A 67 -6.12 0.97 7.32
C ASN A 67 -6.66 1.01 5.90
N ILE A 68 -6.90 -0.14 5.29
CA ILE A 68 -7.37 -0.20 3.90
C ILE A 68 -8.84 0.12 3.84
N LYS A 69 -9.20 1.08 3.01
CA LYS A 69 -10.58 1.49 2.77
C LYS A 69 -11.17 0.83 1.55
N SER A 70 -10.36 0.62 0.52
CA SER A 70 -10.81 -0.15 -0.64
C SER A 70 -9.63 -0.85 -1.29
N LYS A 71 -9.91 -1.98 -1.90
CA LYS A 71 -8.92 -2.77 -2.62
C LYS A 71 -9.58 -3.23 -3.92
N LYS A 72 -9.01 -2.83 -5.04
CA LYS A 72 -9.58 -3.13 -6.35
C LYS A 72 -8.53 -3.82 -7.23
N LEU A 73 -8.89 -4.97 -7.75
CA LEU A 73 -8.04 -5.67 -8.73
C LEU A 73 -8.18 -4.95 -10.06
N ILE A 74 -7.06 -4.46 -10.60
CA ILE A 74 -7.08 -3.70 -11.85
C ILE A 74 -6.28 -4.37 -12.95
N GLY A 75 -5.58 -5.46 -12.65
CA GLY A 75 -4.83 -6.18 -13.67
C GLY A 75 -4.34 -7.51 -13.15
N LYS A 76 -3.92 -8.34 -14.07
CA LYS A 76 -3.34 -9.65 -13.76
C LYS A 76 -2.21 -9.97 -14.72
#